data_98daa0564e0aeb2a2d83b731534f6744
#
_entry.id   98daa0564e0aeb2a2d83b731534f6744
#
_cell.length_a   1.000
_cell.length_b   1.000
_cell.length_c   1.000
_cell.angle_alpha   90.00
_cell.angle_beta   90.00
_cell.angle_gamma   90.00
#
_symmetry.space_group_name_H-M   'P 1'
#
loop_
_entity.id
_entity.type
_entity.pdbx_description
1 polymer ?
#
loop_
_entity_poly.entity_id
_entity_poly.type
_entity_poly.pdbx_seq_one_letter_code
_entity_poly.pdbx_strand_id
1 'polypeptide(L)'
;MGHYINRKTMIDSETGEVLKESNWIGYDGFSDKGYKYRNRACHIKYFFDSIPSHLSEGAWTLLFMIAEIMTDDNMLVYRVERKSKFSSIIYKPLDKDDIRSRIRYPYGINKFDKCWKELTKHCLKRVKYYQYTVWAVNPTVVSKCKEVPFWLCSEFETYMTPHLSASTIKKLKIKIDSLE
;
A
#
# COMPACT_ATOMS: atom_id res chain seq x y z
N MET A 1 -19.17 -10.77 -3.72
CA MET A 1 -17.98 -10.67 -4.58
C MET A 1 -18.32 -9.74 -5.73
N GLY A 2 -17.63 -8.61 -5.82
CA GLY A 2 -17.73 -7.73 -6.97
C GLY A 2 -16.81 -8.26 -8.08
N HIS A 3 -17.36 -8.49 -9.24
CA HIS A 3 -16.56 -8.78 -10.44
C HIS A 3 -16.44 -7.49 -11.22
N TYR A 4 -15.24 -7.11 -11.61
CA TYR A 4 -15.06 -6.07 -12.61
C TYR A 4 -14.33 -6.66 -13.81
N ILE A 5 -14.77 -6.27 -14.99
CA ILE A 5 -14.16 -6.68 -16.26
C ILE A 5 -13.33 -5.51 -16.74
N ASN A 6 -12.00 -5.68 -16.74
CA ASN A 6 -11.10 -4.73 -17.40
C ASN A 6 -10.90 -5.21 -18.83
N ARG A 7 -11.44 -4.48 -19.77
CA ARG A 7 -11.27 -4.73 -21.21
C ARG A 7 -10.09 -3.91 -21.70
N LYS A 8 -9.04 -4.56 -22.17
CA LYS A 8 -7.93 -3.91 -22.86
C LYS A 8 -8.00 -4.28 -24.33
N THR A 9 -8.24 -3.28 -25.15
CA THR A 9 -8.27 -3.40 -26.62
C THR A 9 -6.97 -2.81 -27.16
N MET A 10 -6.18 -3.58 -27.90
CA MET A 10 -5.09 -3.05 -28.70
C MET A 10 -5.63 -2.77 -30.10
N ILE A 11 -5.51 -1.54 -30.52
CA ILE A 11 -5.95 -1.06 -31.83
C ILE A 11 -4.70 -0.70 -32.62
N ASP A 12 -4.64 -1.14 -33.86
CA ASP A 12 -3.64 -0.66 -34.80
C ASP A 12 -3.88 0.83 -35.08
N SER A 13 -2.86 1.65 -34.88
CA SER A 13 -2.98 3.10 -35.00
C SER A 13 -3.10 3.59 -36.46
N GLU A 14 -2.76 2.76 -37.46
CA GLU A 14 -2.80 3.11 -38.86
C GLU A 14 -4.10 2.63 -39.53
N THR A 15 -4.57 1.44 -39.17
CA THR A 15 -5.74 0.83 -39.79
C THR A 15 -7.02 0.95 -38.95
N GLY A 16 -6.89 1.22 -37.66
CA GLY A 16 -8.00 1.20 -36.72
C GLY A 16 -8.51 -0.20 -36.38
N GLU A 17 -7.86 -1.25 -36.83
CA GLU A 17 -8.24 -2.62 -36.55
C GLU A 17 -7.93 -3.05 -35.12
N VAL A 18 -8.82 -3.85 -34.54
CA VAL A 18 -8.61 -4.43 -33.21
C VAL A 18 -7.66 -5.64 -33.30
N LEU A 19 -6.40 -5.43 -32.95
CA LEU A 19 -5.38 -6.47 -33.00
C LEU A 19 -5.52 -7.50 -31.89
N LYS A 20 -5.97 -7.07 -30.72
CA LYS A 20 -6.09 -7.95 -29.55
C LYS A 20 -7.09 -7.41 -28.54
N GLU A 21 -8.04 -8.24 -28.16
CA GLU A 21 -8.87 -8.01 -26.98
C GLU A 21 -8.41 -8.94 -25.85
N SER A 22 -8.13 -8.38 -24.67
CA SER A 22 -7.89 -9.15 -23.48
C SER A 22 -8.88 -8.74 -22.38
N ASN A 23 -9.71 -9.68 -22.00
CA ASN A 23 -10.63 -9.50 -20.88
C ASN A 23 -9.93 -9.98 -19.60
N TRP A 24 -9.84 -9.11 -18.62
CA TRP A 24 -9.33 -9.44 -17.30
C TRP A 24 -10.49 -9.46 -16.32
N ILE A 25 -10.71 -10.60 -15.69
CA ILE A 25 -11.67 -10.70 -14.60
C ILE A 25 -10.89 -10.43 -13.32
N GLY A 26 -11.13 -9.27 -12.71
CA GLY A 26 -10.64 -8.93 -11.40
C GLY A 26 -11.65 -9.31 -10.33
N TYR A 27 -11.16 -9.83 -9.22
CA TYR A 27 -11.99 -10.10 -8.05
C TYR A 27 -11.70 -9.03 -7.01
N ASP A 28 -12.75 -8.31 -6.64
CA ASP A 28 -12.77 -7.43 -5.51
C ASP A 28 -13.52 -8.15 -4.40
N GLY A 29 -12.87 -8.41 -3.26
CA GLY A 29 -13.51 -9.20 -2.23
C GLY A 29 -12.67 -9.43 -0.99
N PHE A 30 -13.31 -10.04 0.00
CA PHE A 30 -12.69 -10.40 1.26
C PHE A 30 -12.19 -11.84 1.22
N SER A 31 -10.99 -12.05 1.75
CA SER A 31 -10.48 -13.36 2.17
C SER A 31 -10.45 -13.42 3.70
N ASP A 32 -10.07 -14.57 4.27
CA ASP A 32 -9.87 -14.72 5.71
C ASP A 32 -8.71 -13.84 6.23
N LYS A 33 -7.83 -13.38 5.34
CA LYS A 33 -6.62 -12.60 5.67
C LYS A 33 -6.79 -11.09 5.47
N GLY A 34 -7.72 -10.66 4.62
CA GLY A 34 -7.87 -9.25 4.30
C GLY A 34 -8.72 -8.98 3.07
N TYR A 35 -8.69 -7.75 2.62
CA TYR A 35 -9.40 -7.26 1.47
C TYR A 35 -8.51 -7.27 0.22
N LYS A 36 -8.95 -7.98 -0.82
CA LYS A 36 -8.30 -7.99 -2.14
C LYS A 36 -8.68 -6.75 -2.90
N TYR A 37 -7.75 -5.83 -2.96
CA TYR A 37 -7.91 -4.57 -3.65
C TYR A 37 -7.07 -4.59 -4.93
N ARG A 38 -7.73 -4.46 -6.10
CA ARG A 38 -7.08 -4.49 -7.42
C ARG A 38 -6.10 -5.66 -7.59
N ASN A 39 -6.65 -6.83 -7.84
CA ASN A 39 -5.91 -8.07 -8.05
C ASN A 39 -4.66 -7.88 -8.93
N ARG A 40 -3.44 -7.94 -8.37
CA ARG A 40 -2.25 -8.44 -9.07
C ARG A 40 -0.98 -8.54 -8.23
N ALA A 41 -0.25 -9.57 -8.64
CA ALA A 41 1.19 -9.87 -8.56
C ALA A 41 2.09 -9.01 -7.65
N CYS A 42 3.03 -9.65 -7.04
CA CYS A 42 4.18 -9.30 -6.20
C CYS A 42 4.98 -8.01 -6.51
N HIS A 43 4.38 -6.97 -7.11
CA HIS A 43 5.05 -5.72 -7.46
C HIS A 43 4.48 -4.56 -6.66
N ILE A 44 5.31 -3.56 -6.43
CA ILE A 44 4.89 -2.29 -5.87
C ILE A 44 3.89 -1.65 -6.82
N LYS A 45 2.72 -1.29 -6.29
CA LYS A 45 1.64 -0.64 -7.04
C LYS A 45 1.54 0.81 -6.57
N TYR A 46 1.60 1.72 -7.50
CA TYR A 46 1.38 3.14 -7.27
C TYR A 46 0.01 3.52 -7.82
N PHE A 47 -0.80 4.17 -7.00
CA PHE A 47 -2.13 4.62 -7.37
C PHE A 47 -2.10 6.14 -7.55
N PHE A 48 -1.63 6.59 -8.70
CA PHE A 48 -1.37 8.00 -8.98
C PHE A 48 -2.58 8.91 -8.73
N ASP A 49 -3.78 8.43 -9.01
CA ASP A 49 -5.04 9.19 -8.75
C ASP A 49 -5.29 9.43 -7.26
N SER A 50 -4.69 8.65 -6.39
CA SER A 50 -4.83 8.74 -4.94
C SER A 50 -3.66 9.45 -4.27
N ILE A 51 -2.60 9.73 -5.02
CA ILE A 51 -1.45 10.45 -4.49
C ILE A 51 -1.78 11.95 -4.49
N PRO A 52 -1.56 12.66 -3.36
CA PRO A 52 -1.81 14.07 -3.30
C PRO A 52 -1.02 14.83 -4.38
N SER A 53 -1.71 15.58 -5.22
CA SER A 53 -1.11 16.32 -6.36
C SER A 53 -0.11 17.41 -5.94
N HIS A 54 -0.14 17.81 -4.66
CA HIS A 54 0.69 18.87 -4.10
C HIS A 54 1.99 18.38 -3.45
N LEU A 55 2.32 17.07 -3.58
CA LEU A 55 3.59 16.57 -3.06
C LEU A 55 4.77 17.22 -3.78
N SER A 56 5.74 17.68 -3.00
CA SER A 56 7.00 18.21 -3.55
C SER A 56 7.80 17.08 -4.23
N GLU A 57 8.68 17.44 -5.17
CA GLU A 57 9.58 16.49 -5.84
C GLU A 57 10.37 15.63 -4.84
N GLY A 58 10.88 16.27 -3.76
CA GLY A 58 11.58 15.55 -2.70
C GLY A 58 10.69 14.57 -1.95
N ALA A 59 9.42 14.90 -1.72
CA ALA A 59 8.46 13.99 -1.08
C ALA A 59 8.10 12.82 -2.01
N TRP A 60 7.96 13.05 -3.30
CA TRP A 60 7.82 11.98 -4.29
C TRP A 60 9.01 11.03 -4.28
N THR A 61 10.23 11.58 -4.37
CA THR A 61 11.46 10.78 -4.28
C THR A 61 11.48 9.95 -3.00
N LEU A 62 11.15 10.56 -1.86
CA LEU A 62 11.10 9.87 -0.58
C LEU A 62 10.06 8.75 -0.56
N LEU A 63 8.86 8.98 -1.11
CA LEU A 63 7.80 7.99 -1.18
C LEU A 63 8.22 6.76 -2.00
N PHE A 64 8.86 6.97 -3.16
CA PHE A 64 9.37 5.86 -3.98
C PHE A 64 10.43 5.05 -3.24
N MET A 65 11.37 5.71 -2.57
CA MET A 65 12.41 5.02 -1.80
C MET A 65 11.87 4.27 -0.59
N ILE A 66 10.86 4.82 0.09
CA ILE A 66 10.15 4.14 1.17
C ILE A 66 9.42 2.89 0.65
N ALA A 67 8.78 2.98 -0.50
CA ALA A 67 8.09 1.86 -1.11
C ALA A 67 9.01 0.67 -1.40
N GLU A 68 10.27 0.91 -1.73
CA GLU A 68 11.25 -0.15 -1.95
C GLU A 68 11.54 -0.97 -0.68
N ILE A 69 11.61 -0.32 0.49
CA ILE A 69 11.98 -0.94 1.76
C ILE A 69 10.80 -1.45 2.59
N MET A 70 9.56 -1.07 2.24
CA MET A 70 8.39 -1.54 2.97
C MET A 70 8.15 -3.04 2.76
N THR A 71 7.51 -3.68 3.74
CA THR A 71 7.10 -5.09 3.67
C THR A 71 5.88 -5.28 2.77
N ASP A 72 5.53 -6.55 2.53
CA ASP A 72 4.31 -6.94 1.80
C ASP A 72 3.00 -6.54 2.53
N ASP A 73 3.08 -6.16 3.81
CA ASP A 73 1.97 -5.61 4.59
C ASP A 73 2.05 -4.09 4.73
N ASN A 74 2.77 -3.41 3.83
CA ASN A 74 2.97 -1.96 3.82
C ASN A 74 3.58 -1.36 5.10
N MET A 75 4.33 -2.15 5.87
CA MET A 75 4.99 -1.70 7.09
C MET A 75 6.46 -1.36 6.86
N LEU A 76 6.95 -0.37 7.60
CA LEU A 76 8.37 -0.01 7.66
C LEU A 76 9.01 -0.69 8.88
N VAL A 77 9.43 -1.92 8.67
CA VAL A 77 10.04 -2.75 9.72
C VAL A 77 11.26 -3.50 9.17
N TYR A 78 12.16 -3.83 10.07
CA TYR A 78 13.26 -4.73 9.78
C TYR A 78 12.85 -6.16 10.14
N ARG A 79 12.92 -7.06 9.17
CA ARG A 79 12.68 -8.48 9.39
C ARG A 79 13.95 -9.13 9.90
N VAL A 80 13.92 -9.62 11.13
CA VAL A 80 15.01 -10.43 11.70
C VAL A 80 14.65 -11.89 11.50
N GLU A 81 15.39 -12.58 10.63
CA GLU A 81 15.27 -14.02 10.49
C GLU A 81 16.07 -14.71 11.59
N ARG A 82 15.41 -15.47 12.44
CA ARG A 82 16.11 -16.37 13.36
C ARG A 82 16.52 -17.64 12.61
N LYS A 83 17.75 -18.13 12.91
CA LYS A 83 18.34 -19.35 12.29
C LYS A 83 17.63 -20.68 12.62
N SER A 84 16.58 -20.68 13.42
CA SER A 84 15.87 -21.87 13.87
C SER A 84 14.56 -22.06 13.10
N LYS A 85 14.30 -23.29 12.64
CA LYS A 85 13.05 -23.68 11.95
C LYS A 85 11.76 -23.46 12.76
N PHE A 86 11.88 -23.26 14.07
CA PHE A 86 10.76 -23.09 15.00
C PHE A 86 10.63 -21.67 15.54
N SER A 87 11.40 -20.72 15.06
CA SER A 87 11.35 -19.36 15.58
C SER A 87 10.46 -18.46 14.74
N SER A 88 9.53 -17.79 15.40
CA SER A 88 8.71 -16.75 14.80
C SER A 88 9.60 -15.63 14.23
N ILE A 89 9.21 -15.10 13.09
CA ILE A 89 9.83 -13.92 12.49
C ILE A 89 9.65 -12.75 13.47
N ILE A 90 10.75 -12.12 13.82
CA ILE A 90 10.72 -10.91 14.65
C ILE A 90 10.79 -9.70 13.72
N TYR A 91 9.83 -8.81 13.88
CA TYR A 91 9.84 -7.50 13.23
C TYR A 91 10.40 -6.47 14.21
N LYS A 92 11.41 -5.72 13.78
CA LYS A 92 11.91 -4.56 14.50
C LYS A 92 11.36 -3.30 13.81
N PRO A 93 10.57 -2.46 14.49
CA PRO A 93 10.14 -1.19 13.93
C PRO A 93 11.34 -0.36 13.48
N LEU A 94 11.23 0.26 12.31
CA LEU A 94 12.19 1.27 11.87
C LEU A 94 11.71 2.63 12.39
N ASP A 95 12.60 3.36 13.04
CA ASP A 95 12.37 4.77 13.31
C ASP A 95 12.69 5.62 12.07
N LYS A 96 12.51 6.92 12.18
CA LYS A 96 12.71 7.85 11.08
C LYS A 96 14.16 7.91 10.60
N ASP A 97 15.12 7.82 11.53
CA ASP A 97 16.55 7.87 11.23
C ASP A 97 17.04 6.55 10.63
N ASP A 98 16.53 5.42 11.13
CA ASP A 98 16.73 4.10 10.54
C ASP A 98 16.26 4.08 9.08
N ILE A 99 15.05 4.61 8.81
CA ILE A 99 14.48 4.69 7.47
C ILE A 99 15.38 5.54 6.57
N ARG A 100 15.75 6.74 7.02
CA ARG A 100 16.62 7.66 6.27
C ARG A 100 17.95 7.01 5.90
N SER A 101 18.60 6.36 6.86
CA SER A 101 19.88 5.69 6.66
C SER A 101 19.77 4.55 5.65
N ARG A 102 18.66 3.81 5.69
CA ARG A 102 18.42 2.67 4.85
C ARG A 102 18.18 3.01 3.38
N ILE A 103 17.36 4.04 3.15
CA ILE A 103 17.01 4.47 1.79
C ILE A 103 18.11 5.30 1.13
N ARG A 104 19.15 5.71 1.87
CA ARG A 104 20.22 6.59 1.37
C ARG A 104 19.67 7.84 0.68
N TYR A 105 18.74 8.51 1.36
CA TYR A 105 18.07 9.68 0.80
C TYR A 105 19.07 10.74 0.32
N PRO A 106 18.98 11.20 -0.95
CA PRO A 106 20.03 11.99 -1.58
C PRO A 106 20.14 13.42 -1.08
N TYR A 107 19.16 13.88 -0.30
CA TYR A 107 19.14 15.25 0.20
C TYR A 107 19.48 15.31 1.70
N GLY A 108 19.86 16.51 2.16
CA GLY A 108 20.17 16.76 3.57
C GLY A 108 19.00 16.56 4.53
N ILE A 109 19.31 16.46 5.82
CA ILE A 109 18.35 16.14 6.90
C ILE A 109 17.15 17.10 6.93
N ASN A 110 17.37 18.39 6.74
CA ASN A 110 16.31 19.40 6.75
C ASN A 110 15.27 19.18 5.63
N LYS A 111 15.75 18.77 4.43
CA LYS A 111 14.86 18.46 3.31
C LYS A 111 14.12 17.14 3.56
N PHE A 112 14.82 16.14 4.09
CA PHE A 112 14.20 14.89 4.52
C PHE A 112 13.06 15.15 5.52
N ASP A 113 13.28 15.96 6.54
CA ASP A 113 12.29 16.27 7.57
C ASP A 113 11.06 16.99 7.01
N LYS A 114 11.26 17.93 6.07
CA LYS A 114 10.15 18.58 5.36
C LYS A 114 9.33 17.57 4.57
N CYS A 115 9.99 16.75 3.76
CA CYS A 115 9.34 15.73 2.95
C CYS A 115 8.64 14.68 3.81
N TRP A 116 9.26 14.26 4.92
CA TRP A 116 8.65 13.36 5.89
C TRP A 116 7.36 13.91 6.47
N LYS A 117 7.37 15.18 6.93
CA LYS A 117 6.16 15.86 7.42
C LYS A 117 5.07 15.97 6.37
N GLU A 118 5.47 16.13 5.10
CA GLU A 118 4.55 16.18 3.98
C GLU A 118 3.88 14.80 3.76
N LEU A 119 4.68 13.73 3.73
CA LEU A 119 4.16 12.37 3.58
C LEU A 119 3.28 11.92 4.77
N THR A 120 3.58 12.34 6.00
CA THR A 120 2.79 11.97 7.19
C THR A 120 1.38 12.57 7.20
N LYS A 121 1.07 13.51 6.33
CA LYS A 121 -0.29 14.04 6.21
C LYS A 121 -1.25 13.06 5.52
N HIS A 122 -0.76 12.28 4.54
CA HIS A 122 -1.63 11.47 3.67
C HIS A 122 -1.09 10.08 3.33
N CYS A 123 0.22 9.92 3.33
CA CYS A 123 0.87 8.72 2.81
C CYS A 123 1.43 7.79 3.90
N LEU A 124 1.78 8.33 5.06
CA LEU A 124 2.38 7.58 6.17
C LEU A 124 1.62 7.82 7.46
N LYS A 125 1.43 6.76 8.24
CA LYS A 125 0.82 6.83 9.56
C LYS A 125 1.59 5.95 10.55
N ARG A 126 1.69 6.38 11.81
CA ARG A 126 2.13 5.50 12.90
C ARG A 126 0.93 4.69 13.37
N VAL A 127 1.07 3.38 13.34
CA VAL A 127 0.00 2.45 13.69
C VAL A 127 0.48 1.48 14.76
N LYS A 128 -0.45 1.02 15.60
CA LYS A 128 -0.18 -0.03 16.58
C LYS A 128 -0.30 -1.37 15.87
N TYR A 129 0.77 -2.16 15.90
CA TYR A 129 0.80 -3.51 15.34
C TYR A 129 1.30 -4.48 16.41
N TYR A 130 0.42 -5.26 17.00
CA TYR A 130 0.67 -6.02 18.23
C TYR A 130 1.23 -5.11 19.34
N GLN A 131 2.41 -5.48 19.89
CA GLN A 131 3.08 -4.71 20.94
C GLN A 131 3.95 -3.56 20.41
N TYR A 132 4.05 -3.39 19.10
CA TYR A 132 4.91 -2.39 18.47
C TYR A 132 4.11 -1.23 17.90
N THR A 133 4.73 -0.06 17.87
CA THR A 133 4.27 1.07 17.05
C THR A 133 5.16 1.16 15.83
N VAL A 134 4.57 0.99 14.65
CA VAL A 134 5.29 0.95 13.37
C VAL A 134 4.82 2.06 12.45
N TRP A 135 5.64 2.43 11.49
CA TRP A 135 5.19 3.24 10.36
C TRP A 135 4.54 2.34 9.31
N ALA A 136 3.37 2.72 8.85
CA ALA A 136 2.66 2.07 7.75
C ALA A 136 2.45 3.05 6.59
N VAL A 137 2.54 2.52 5.38
CA VAL A 137 2.29 3.27 4.14
C VAL A 137 0.84 3.07 3.73
N ASN A 138 0.17 4.17 3.39
CA ASN A 138 -1.22 4.15 2.94
C ASN A 138 -1.38 3.23 1.71
N PRO A 139 -2.15 2.14 1.80
CA PRO A 139 -2.28 1.16 0.72
C PRO A 139 -3.05 1.70 -0.49
N THR A 140 -3.77 2.82 -0.36
CA THR A 140 -4.45 3.47 -1.50
C THR A 140 -3.52 4.35 -2.31
N VAL A 141 -2.37 4.71 -1.75
CA VAL A 141 -1.33 5.52 -2.42
C VAL A 141 -0.28 4.62 -3.04
N VAL A 142 0.30 3.74 -2.23
CA VAL A 142 1.30 2.74 -2.65
C VAL A 142 1.02 1.43 -1.95
N SER A 143 1.01 0.33 -2.65
CA SER A 143 0.78 -0.98 -2.06
C SER A 143 1.74 -2.04 -2.56
N LYS A 144 2.30 -2.81 -1.64
CA LYS A 144 3.01 -4.06 -1.86
C LYS A 144 2.14 -5.28 -1.51
N CYS A 145 1.02 -5.04 -0.85
CA CYS A 145 0.11 -6.09 -0.41
C CYS A 145 -0.48 -6.86 -1.60
N LYS A 146 -0.53 -8.18 -1.50
CA LYS A 146 -1.43 -9.00 -2.33
C LYS A 146 -2.89 -8.77 -1.94
N GLU A 147 -3.12 -8.76 -0.64
CA GLU A 147 -4.39 -8.47 0.02
C GLU A 147 -4.08 -7.46 1.12
N VAL A 148 -4.86 -6.39 1.19
CA VAL A 148 -4.68 -5.39 2.26
C VAL A 148 -5.24 -5.99 3.55
N PRO A 149 -4.42 -6.20 4.59
CA PRO A 149 -4.90 -6.76 5.84
C PRO A 149 -6.00 -5.89 6.48
N PHE A 150 -6.96 -6.49 7.18
CA PHE A 150 -8.07 -5.74 7.80
C PHE A 150 -7.60 -4.65 8.76
N TRP A 151 -6.58 -4.93 9.56
CA TRP A 151 -6.00 -3.92 10.45
C TRP A 151 -5.48 -2.68 9.69
N LEU A 152 -4.89 -2.89 8.50
CA LEU A 152 -4.42 -1.79 7.66
C LEU A 152 -5.59 -1.05 7.00
N CYS A 153 -6.65 -1.78 6.64
CA CYS A 153 -7.90 -1.18 6.15
C CYS A 153 -8.53 -0.27 7.21
N SER A 154 -8.57 -0.70 8.47
CA SER A 154 -9.07 0.09 9.60
C SER A 154 -8.27 1.37 9.78
N GLU A 155 -6.94 1.28 9.76
CA GLU A 155 -6.06 2.43 9.96
C GLU A 155 -6.17 3.49 8.85
N PHE A 156 -6.54 3.09 7.64
CA PHE A 156 -6.67 3.96 6.46
C PHE A 156 -8.09 3.99 5.90
N GLU A 157 -9.11 3.71 6.70
CA GLU A 157 -10.51 3.60 6.26
C GLU A 157 -10.98 4.82 5.46
N THR A 158 -10.70 6.02 5.94
CA THR A 158 -11.12 7.28 5.30
C THR A 158 -10.56 7.45 3.88
N TYR A 159 -9.37 6.90 3.63
CA TYR A 159 -8.74 6.94 2.31
C TYR A 159 -9.23 5.82 1.40
N MET A 160 -9.65 4.70 1.97
CA MET A 160 -10.15 3.55 1.19
C MET A 160 -11.60 3.74 0.75
N THR A 161 -12.41 4.36 1.58
CA THR A 161 -13.85 4.56 1.37
C THR A 161 -14.20 5.15 -0.02
N PRO A 162 -13.53 6.21 -0.52
CA PRO A 162 -13.87 6.80 -1.82
C PRO A 162 -13.69 5.84 -3.02
N HIS A 163 -12.89 4.79 -2.86
CA HIS A 163 -12.56 3.83 -3.91
C HIS A 163 -13.38 2.55 -3.86
N LEU A 164 -14.31 2.44 -2.89
CA LEU A 164 -15.08 1.24 -2.63
C LEU A 164 -16.59 1.48 -2.88
N SER A 165 -17.29 0.44 -3.31
CA SER A 165 -18.76 0.50 -3.38
C SER A 165 -19.37 0.54 -1.97
N ALA A 166 -20.56 1.13 -1.82
CA ALA A 166 -21.26 1.21 -0.54
C ALA A 166 -21.47 -0.18 0.11
N SER A 167 -21.74 -1.21 -0.69
CA SER A 167 -21.89 -2.58 -0.19
C SER A 167 -20.57 -3.15 0.34
N THR A 168 -19.45 -2.81 -0.30
CA THR A 168 -18.10 -3.23 0.12
C THR A 168 -17.70 -2.52 1.41
N ILE A 169 -17.97 -1.23 1.54
CA ILE A 169 -17.73 -0.45 2.76
C ILE A 169 -18.48 -1.07 3.95
N LYS A 170 -19.77 -1.40 3.77
CA LYS A 170 -20.56 -2.02 4.82
C LYS A 170 -19.98 -3.36 5.27
N LYS A 171 -19.55 -4.20 4.34
CA LYS A 171 -18.90 -5.50 4.64
C LYS A 171 -17.56 -5.31 5.34
N LEU A 172 -16.76 -4.32 4.90
CA LEU A 172 -15.47 -4.00 5.52
C LEU A 172 -15.66 -3.58 6.98
N LYS A 173 -16.61 -2.69 7.27
CA LYS A 173 -16.92 -2.25 8.64
C LYS A 173 -17.30 -3.43 9.53
N ILE A 174 -18.22 -4.28 9.10
CA ILE A 174 -18.62 -5.48 9.86
C ILE A 174 -17.40 -6.37 10.19
N LYS A 175 -16.45 -6.50 9.25
CA LYS A 175 -15.24 -7.31 9.47
C LYS A 175 -14.26 -6.63 10.42
N ILE A 176 -14.10 -5.32 10.34
CA ILE A 176 -13.25 -4.55 11.27
C ILE A 176 -13.82 -4.62 12.68
N ASP A 177 -15.13 -4.36 12.83
CA ASP A 177 -15.82 -4.41 14.13
C ASP A 177 -15.74 -5.80 14.79
N SER A 178 -15.59 -6.86 13.99
CA SER A 178 -15.41 -8.23 14.50
C SER A 178 -13.98 -8.55 14.97
N LEU A 179 -13.04 -7.64 14.82
CA LEU A 179 -11.64 -7.80 15.24
C LEU A 179 -11.34 -7.09 16.58
N GLU A 180 -12.24 -6.22 17.03
CA GLU A 180 -12.20 -5.56 18.35
C GLU A 180 -12.81 -6.47 19.42
#